data_5c74173e7150ce27319d10fa43d862f3
#
_entry.id   5c74173e7150ce27319d10fa43d862f3
#
_cell.length_a   1.000
_cell.length_b   1.000
_cell.length_c   1.000
_cell.angle_alpha   90.00
_cell.angle_beta   90.00
_cell.angle_gamma   90.00
#
_symmetry.space_group_name_H-M   'P 1'
#
loop_
_entity.id
_entity.type
_entity.pdbx_description
1 polymer ?
#
loop_
_entity_poly.entity_id
_entity_poly.type
_entity_poly.pdbx_seq_one_letter_code
_entity_poly.pdbx_strand_id
1 'polypeptide(L)'
;MIKPLKVVEDLKKVNFLLGFVAHEILIHFDEFVEKAFLRFGRAGEYWRLLSWRYSKRRSTFYEEGNFTEGLESLSKKNRFLNYFQIERLKEARERLNFPIYPSKDFSKIARSAPTLYFVTNSFPHTTSGYAVRTENVAFLLRRNGIPVRVCTRAGYPLVVGRWERETRLNQRKQGLVRLMPWRYCWNVRSRRRQAVKLLEREARNCSAQLIITTTSFEKASVVSEVARNLNIPWVYEVRGEPEATWLAAPFKNRSKTSEFYARSREKENEAVAKSGAQIFLSRVSQLSFAERGVSLSRPIVLPNAFGVDESPNEETPQLNNSSLLNTADEIVVGSVSSLVGYEGFDILIDALALTDERFKVLLVGGGGEKTSLEKRVADLGLQDRVRFAGPQPHAEIGEWYKKLDIFVLPRREHAVTRTVTPIKHFEAMARGIPVVASDLPALREATGGLASYFPAGDANQLSRCLNEVARGKHQARSALLWVKQRTWTNVGGALISDVWTE
;
A
#
# COMPACT_ATOMS: atom_id res chain seq x y z
N MET A 1 -31.37 -26.62 9.54
CA MET A 1 -30.99 -27.07 8.18
C MET A 1 -29.89 -26.15 7.61
N ILE A 2 -28.68 -26.65 7.45
CA ILE A 2 -27.55 -25.91 6.82
C ILE A 2 -27.88 -25.83 5.34
N LYS A 3 -27.99 -24.61 4.77
CA LYS A 3 -28.32 -24.44 3.34
C LYS A 3 -27.23 -25.10 2.48
N PRO A 4 -27.56 -26.01 1.55
CA PRO A 4 -26.58 -26.78 0.75
C PRO A 4 -25.58 -25.90 -0.02
N LEU A 5 -25.98 -24.70 -0.43
CA LEU A 5 -25.10 -23.69 -1.06
C LEU A 5 -23.94 -23.24 -0.16
N LYS A 6 -24.14 -23.21 1.17
CA LYS A 6 -23.11 -22.77 2.13
C LYS A 6 -22.01 -23.83 2.29
N VAL A 7 -22.39 -25.11 2.32
CA VAL A 7 -21.44 -26.22 2.42
C VAL A 7 -20.53 -26.26 1.19
N VAL A 8 -21.06 -26.03 -0.01
CA VAL A 8 -20.30 -26.00 -1.25
C VAL A 8 -19.30 -24.83 -1.28
N GLU A 9 -19.68 -23.63 -0.76
CA GLU A 9 -18.76 -22.48 -0.64
C GLU A 9 -17.63 -22.73 0.35
N ASP A 10 -17.93 -23.33 1.49
CA ASP A 10 -16.92 -23.66 2.50
C ASP A 10 -15.95 -24.74 2.01
N LEU A 11 -16.44 -25.75 1.31
CA LEU A 11 -15.59 -26.76 0.64
C LEU A 11 -14.64 -26.14 -0.39
N LYS A 12 -15.10 -25.17 -1.18
CA LYS A 12 -14.24 -24.43 -2.11
C LYS A 12 -13.10 -23.70 -1.38
N LYS A 13 -13.42 -23.01 -0.29
CA LYS A 13 -12.45 -22.26 0.51
C LYS A 13 -11.40 -23.18 1.12
N VAL A 14 -11.82 -24.30 1.67
CA VAL A 14 -10.90 -25.30 2.24
C VAL A 14 -9.98 -25.87 1.16
N ASN A 15 -10.53 -26.30 0.02
CA ASN A 15 -9.74 -26.84 -1.09
C ASN A 15 -8.74 -25.81 -1.64
N PHE A 16 -9.16 -24.56 -1.80
CA PHE A 16 -8.28 -23.48 -2.21
C PHE A 16 -7.17 -23.25 -1.18
N LEU A 17 -7.52 -23.19 0.12
CA LEU A 17 -6.57 -22.92 1.19
C LEU A 17 -5.51 -24.03 1.31
N LEU A 18 -5.90 -25.29 1.21
CA LEU A 18 -4.95 -26.41 1.23
C LEU A 18 -3.94 -26.31 0.09
N GLY A 19 -4.41 -26.05 -1.13
CA GLY A 19 -3.52 -25.84 -2.28
C GLY A 19 -2.63 -24.60 -2.15
N PHE A 20 -3.15 -23.51 -1.60
CA PHE A 20 -2.39 -22.28 -1.35
C PHE A 20 -1.30 -22.51 -0.29
N VAL A 21 -1.64 -23.08 0.87
CA VAL A 21 -0.67 -23.36 1.93
C VAL A 21 0.42 -24.31 1.45
N ALA A 22 0.05 -25.39 0.73
CA ALA A 22 1.03 -26.30 0.16
C ALA A 22 1.99 -25.60 -0.82
N HIS A 23 1.47 -24.71 -1.67
CA HIS A 23 2.29 -23.94 -2.59
C HIS A 23 3.22 -22.94 -1.87
N GLU A 24 2.69 -22.20 -0.89
CA GLU A 24 3.51 -21.25 -0.10
C GLU A 24 4.62 -21.97 0.68
N ILE A 25 4.32 -23.13 1.27
CA ILE A 25 5.35 -23.95 1.92
C ILE A 25 6.43 -24.37 0.91
N LEU A 26 6.06 -24.75 -0.32
CA LEU A 26 7.00 -25.16 -1.35
C LEU A 26 7.87 -24.01 -1.86
N ILE A 27 7.25 -22.87 -2.18
CA ILE A 27 7.95 -21.72 -2.76
C ILE A 27 8.80 -20.98 -1.71
N HIS A 28 8.34 -20.95 -0.45
CA HIS A 28 8.99 -20.30 0.67
C HIS A 28 9.50 -21.31 1.72
N PHE A 29 9.91 -22.49 1.28
CA PHE A 29 10.31 -23.59 2.17
C PHE A 29 11.37 -23.15 3.18
N ASP A 30 12.32 -22.33 2.78
CA ASP A 30 13.37 -21.79 3.63
C ASP A 30 12.82 -20.94 4.79
N GLU A 31 11.87 -20.04 4.49
CA GLU A 31 11.21 -19.20 5.48
C GLU A 31 10.28 -20.00 6.40
N PHE A 32 9.62 -21.03 5.84
CA PHE A 32 8.76 -21.94 6.59
C PHE A 32 9.58 -22.73 7.62
N VAL A 33 10.71 -23.28 7.21
CA VAL A 33 11.63 -24.02 8.10
C VAL A 33 12.16 -23.13 9.20
N GLU A 34 12.57 -21.90 8.91
CA GLU A 34 13.05 -20.93 9.87
C GLU A 34 11.97 -20.57 10.92
N LYS A 35 10.73 -20.32 10.47
CA LYS A 35 9.59 -20.01 11.35
C LYS A 35 9.14 -21.22 12.18
N ALA A 36 9.17 -22.42 11.62
CA ALA A 36 8.86 -23.67 12.32
C ALA A 36 9.90 -23.94 13.42
N PHE A 37 11.18 -23.65 13.14
CA PHE A 37 12.27 -23.76 14.09
C PHE A 37 12.07 -22.89 15.34
N LEU A 38 11.70 -21.62 15.16
CA LEU A 38 11.42 -20.68 16.27
C LEU A 38 10.25 -21.15 17.17
N ARG A 39 9.38 -22.03 16.67
CA ARG A 39 8.16 -22.49 17.35
C ARG A 39 8.27 -23.84 18.05
N PHE A 40 9.18 -24.73 17.61
CA PHE A 40 9.23 -26.14 18.03
C PHE A 40 10.47 -26.57 18.86
N GLY A 41 11.33 -25.66 19.27
CA GLY A 41 12.39 -25.89 20.24
C GLY A 41 13.38 -27.04 19.87
N ARG A 42 13.69 -27.98 20.81
CA ARG A 42 14.71 -29.04 20.65
C ARG A 42 14.52 -29.99 19.47
N ALA A 43 13.31 -30.22 19.00
CA ALA A 43 13.06 -30.95 17.73
C ALA A 43 13.62 -30.19 16.52
N GLY A 44 13.98 -28.92 16.71
CA GLY A 44 14.50 -28.02 15.69
C GLY A 44 15.99 -28.22 15.35
N GLU A 45 16.82 -28.94 16.14
CA GLU A 45 18.24 -29.06 15.80
C GLU A 45 18.50 -29.83 14.49
N TYR A 46 17.71 -30.83 14.21
CA TYR A 46 17.78 -31.58 12.94
C TYR A 46 17.33 -30.67 11.76
N TRP A 47 16.29 -29.88 11.96
CA TRP A 47 15.84 -28.89 10.98
C TRP A 47 16.80 -27.72 10.85
N ARG A 48 17.53 -27.38 11.92
CA ARG A 48 18.60 -26.34 11.91
C ARG A 48 19.79 -26.75 11.06
N LEU A 49 20.21 -28.00 11.10
CA LEU A 49 21.27 -28.51 10.23
C LEU A 49 20.84 -28.55 8.76
N LEU A 50 19.58 -28.89 8.47
CA LEU A 50 18.99 -28.80 7.14
C LEU A 50 18.82 -27.35 6.69
N SER A 51 18.30 -26.47 7.55
CA SER A 51 18.14 -25.05 7.23
C SER A 51 19.47 -24.33 7.08
N TRP A 52 20.48 -24.66 7.90
CA TRP A 52 21.82 -24.10 7.78
C TRP A 52 22.53 -24.53 6.49
N ARG A 53 22.39 -25.79 6.08
CA ARG A 53 22.85 -26.26 4.76
C ARG A 53 22.07 -25.61 3.61
N TYR A 54 20.78 -25.33 3.79
CA TYR A 54 19.93 -24.65 2.82
C TYR A 54 20.18 -23.14 2.80
N SER A 55 20.29 -22.48 3.96
CA SER A 55 20.50 -21.03 4.06
C SER A 55 21.89 -20.60 3.54
N LYS A 56 22.93 -21.41 3.74
CA LYS A 56 24.25 -21.19 3.10
C LYS A 56 24.21 -21.29 1.56
N ARG A 57 23.15 -21.91 0.99
CA ARG A 57 22.91 -22.03 -0.44
C ARG A 57 21.77 -21.12 -0.91
N ARG A 58 21.24 -20.25 -0.03
CA ARG A 58 20.18 -19.32 -0.38
C ARG A 58 20.64 -18.48 -1.58
N SER A 59 19.96 -18.66 -2.69
CA SER A 59 20.22 -17.87 -3.87
C SER A 59 19.76 -16.44 -3.61
N THR A 60 20.66 -15.49 -3.62
CA THR A 60 20.34 -14.05 -3.49
C THR A 60 19.62 -13.50 -4.72
N PHE A 61 19.65 -14.23 -5.85
CA PHE A 61 19.07 -13.80 -7.12
C PHE A 61 17.60 -13.36 -7.05
N TYR A 62 16.80 -14.00 -6.20
CA TYR A 62 15.41 -13.59 -6.02
C TYR A 62 15.30 -12.23 -5.30
N GLU A 63 16.07 -12.08 -4.23
CA GLU A 63 16.07 -10.85 -3.42
C GLU A 63 16.69 -9.67 -4.18
N GLU A 64 17.69 -9.96 -5.02
CA GLU A 64 18.37 -9.01 -5.88
C GLU A 64 17.58 -8.70 -7.18
N GLY A 65 16.54 -9.49 -7.45
CA GLY A 65 15.70 -9.32 -8.62
C GLY A 65 16.33 -9.73 -9.95
N ASN A 66 17.32 -10.63 -9.95
CA ASN A 66 18.06 -11.11 -11.14
C ASN A 66 17.61 -12.52 -11.50
N PHE A 67 16.38 -12.68 -11.95
CA PHE A 67 15.72 -13.98 -12.11
C PHE A 67 16.30 -14.81 -13.24
N THR A 68 16.61 -14.22 -14.40
CA THR A 68 17.17 -14.91 -15.56
C THR A 68 18.56 -15.45 -15.25
N GLU A 69 19.44 -14.64 -14.70
CA GLU A 69 20.79 -15.03 -14.28
C GLU A 69 20.74 -16.16 -13.22
N GLY A 70 19.84 -16.02 -12.25
CA GLY A 70 19.61 -17.04 -11.23
C GLY A 70 19.17 -18.36 -11.81
N LEU A 71 18.28 -18.37 -12.78
CA LEU A 71 17.83 -19.59 -13.46
C LEU A 71 18.97 -20.26 -14.23
N GLU A 72 19.79 -19.52 -14.95
CA GLU A 72 20.95 -20.05 -15.67
C GLU A 72 22.00 -20.63 -14.72
N SER A 73 22.31 -19.93 -13.63
CA SER A 73 23.27 -20.37 -12.62
C SER A 73 22.83 -21.64 -11.89
N LEU A 74 21.57 -21.69 -11.43
CA LEU A 74 21.05 -22.80 -10.63
C LEU A 74 20.74 -24.04 -11.48
N SER A 75 20.36 -23.88 -12.75
CA SER A 75 20.09 -25.01 -13.63
C SER A 75 21.35 -25.78 -14.03
N LYS A 76 22.51 -25.14 -14.06
CA LYS A 76 23.83 -25.75 -14.29
C LYS A 76 24.36 -26.53 -13.07
N LYS A 77 23.84 -26.25 -11.88
CA LYS A 77 24.18 -26.93 -10.62
C LYS A 77 23.15 -28.03 -10.36
N ASN A 78 23.29 -28.81 -9.28
CA ASN A 78 22.39 -29.90 -8.95
C ASN A 78 20.91 -29.42 -8.94
N ARG A 79 20.18 -29.73 -10.03
CA ARG A 79 18.82 -29.26 -10.29
C ARG A 79 17.80 -29.73 -9.25
N PHE A 80 18.01 -30.91 -8.68
CA PHE A 80 17.14 -31.45 -7.65
C PHE A 80 17.24 -30.67 -6.33
N LEU A 81 18.46 -30.32 -5.91
CA LEU A 81 18.70 -29.55 -4.69
C LEU A 81 18.23 -28.10 -4.80
N ASN A 82 18.13 -27.56 -6.01
CA ASN A 82 17.75 -26.17 -6.27
C ASN A 82 16.31 -26.05 -6.79
N TYR A 83 15.52 -27.13 -6.80
CA TYR A 83 14.22 -27.18 -7.43
C TYR A 83 13.29 -26.04 -6.98
N PHE A 84 13.15 -25.81 -5.67
CA PHE A 84 12.25 -24.79 -5.14
C PHE A 84 12.70 -23.37 -5.49
N GLN A 85 13.99 -23.10 -5.45
CA GLN A 85 14.55 -21.80 -5.85
C GLN A 85 14.32 -21.54 -7.34
N ILE A 86 14.54 -22.57 -8.17
CA ILE A 86 14.28 -22.49 -9.61
C ILE A 86 12.81 -22.20 -9.89
N GLU A 87 11.86 -22.89 -9.23
CA GLU A 87 10.43 -22.63 -9.43
C GLU A 87 10.01 -21.23 -8.94
N ARG A 88 10.56 -20.75 -7.82
CA ARG A 88 10.36 -19.37 -7.33
C ARG A 88 10.83 -18.32 -8.35
N LEU A 89 12.02 -18.51 -8.91
CA LEU A 89 12.57 -17.62 -9.94
C LEU A 89 11.75 -17.66 -11.23
N LYS A 90 11.35 -18.86 -11.68
CA LYS A 90 10.48 -19.02 -12.84
C LYS A 90 9.15 -18.29 -12.67
N GLU A 91 8.52 -18.46 -11.52
CA GLU A 91 7.25 -17.78 -11.21
C GLU A 91 7.43 -16.27 -11.23
N ALA A 92 8.46 -15.74 -10.58
CA ALA A 92 8.75 -14.31 -10.54
C ALA A 92 8.98 -13.74 -11.95
N ARG A 93 9.82 -14.39 -12.75
CA ARG A 93 10.08 -13.99 -14.14
C ARG A 93 8.83 -14.08 -15.02
N GLU A 94 8.02 -15.12 -14.83
CA GLU A 94 6.77 -15.29 -15.58
C GLU A 94 5.77 -14.16 -15.35
N ARG A 95 5.66 -13.67 -14.09
CA ARG A 95 4.80 -12.53 -13.75
C ARG A 95 5.17 -11.27 -14.53
N LEU A 96 6.48 -11.03 -14.71
CA LEU A 96 6.99 -9.88 -15.48
C LEU A 96 6.65 -9.94 -16.98
N ASN A 97 6.25 -11.11 -17.47
CA ASN A 97 5.89 -11.33 -18.89
C ASN A 97 4.38 -11.35 -19.14
N PHE A 98 3.53 -11.05 -18.15
CA PHE A 98 2.10 -11.03 -18.37
C PHE A 98 1.70 -9.94 -19.38
N PRO A 99 0.86 -10.29 -20.37
CA PRO A 99 0.40 -9.34 -21.38
C PRO A 99 -0.54 -8.30 -20.75
N ILE A 100 -0.45 -7.08 -21.25
CA ILE A 100 -1.38 -5.99 -20.98
C ILE A 100 -1.94 -5.53 -22.31
N TYR A 101 -3.26 -5.50 -22.44
CA TYR A 101 -3.93 -5.16 -23.68
C TYR A 101 -4.40 -3.70 -23.65
N PRO A 102 -4.38 -2.98 -24.80
CA PRO A 102 -4.86 -1.61 -24.83
C PRO A 102 -6.34 -1.55 -24.46
N SER A 103 -6.73 -0.47 -23.83
CA SER A 103 -8.14 -0.15 -23.62
C SER A 103 -8.83 0.09 -24.95
N LYS A 104 -10.11 -0.22 -25.02
CA LYS A 104 -10.97 0.33 -26.05
C LYS A 104 -10.91 1.85 -25.97
N ASP A 105 -11.16 2.53 -27.11
CA ASP A 105 -11.25 3.98 -27.15
C ASP A 105 -12.20 4.49 -26.06
N PHE A 106 -11.68 5.46 -25.31
CA PHE A 106 -12.33 5.95 -24.11
C PHE A 106 -13.21 7.16 -24.46
N SER A 107 -14.50 6.95 -24.65
CA SER A 107 -15.52 8.00 -24.56
C SER A 107 -16.02 8.10 -23.12
N LYS A 108 -16.55 9.26 -22.72
CA LYS A 108 -17.23 9.36 -21.42
C LYS A 108 -18.40 8.39 -21.36
N ILE A 109 -18.64 7.83 -20.17
CA ILE A 109 -19.62 6.78 -19.92
C ILE A 109 -20.78 7.37 -19.12
N ALA A 110 -22.01 6.96 -19.40
CA ALA A 110 -23.17 7.41 -18.64
C ALA A 110 -23.01 7.11 -17.13
N ARG A 111 -23.39 8.01 -16.25
CA ARG A 111 -23.33 7.80 -14.78
C ARG A 111 -24.10 6.58 -14.32
N SER A 112 -25.18 6.23 -15.00
CA SER A 112 -25.98 5.03 -14.72
C SER A 112 -25.28 3.71 -15.07
N ALA A 113 -24.15 3.76 -15.80
CA ALA A 113 -23.45 2.57 -16.29
C ALA A 113 -22.71 1.85 -15.15
N PRO A 114 -22.93 0.54 -14.98
CA PRO A 114 -22.26 -0.22 -13.94
C PRO A 114 -20.74 -0.24 -14.10
N THR A 115 -20.05 0.13 -13.05
CA THR A 115 -18.58 0.17 -12.97
C THR A 115 -18.07 -0.94 -12.05
N LEU A 116 -17.10 -1.72 -12.53
CA LEU A 116 -16.40 -2.72 -11.71
C LEU A 116 -15.08 -2.15 -11.22
N TYR A 117 -14.83 -2.19 -9.92
CA TYR A 117 -13.59 -1.72 -9.31
C TYR A 117 -12.77 -2.88 -8.76
N PHE A 118 -11.74 -3.29 -9.49
CA PHE A 118 -10.90 -4.43 -9.14
C PHE A 118 -9.67 -4.01 -8.34
N VAL A 119 -9.58 -4.49 -7.10
CA VAL A 119 -8.59 -4.06 -6.10
C VAL A 119 -7.82 -5.24 -5.50
N THR A 120 -6.71 -4.97 -4.83
CA THR A 120 -5.89 -5.99 -4.19
C THR A 120 -6.58 -6.53 -2.93
N ASN A 121 -6.82 -5.66 -1.97
CA ASN A 121 -7.33 -5.96 -0.64
C ASN A 121 -8.42 -4.95 -0.26
N SER A 122 -9.21 -5.25 0.77
CA SER A 122 -10.24 -4.34 1.28
C SER A 122 -10.53 -4.60 2.76
N PHE A 123 -11.29 -3.73 3.39
CA PHE A 123 -11.85 -3.97 4.71
C PHE A 123 -12.76 -5.23 4.73
N PRO A 124 -12.96 -5.84 5.91
CA PRO A 124 -12.32 -5.55 7.21
C PRO A 124 -10.95 -6.22 7.41
N HIS A 125 -10.51 -7.10 6.49
CA HIS A 125 -9.34 -7.96 6.68
C HIS A 125 -7.99 -7.26 6.45
N THR A 126 -8.00 -6.11 5.79
CA THR A 126 -6.81 -5.29 5.57
C THR A 126 -7.13 -3.83 5.80
N THR A 127 -6.37 -3.18 6.69
CA THR A 127 -6.55 -1.77 7.12
C THR A 127 -5.43 -0.87 6.58
N SER A 128 -4.96 -1.14 5.37
CA SER A 128 -3.92 -0.32 4.72
C SER A 128 -4.48 0.96 4.11
N GLY A 129 -3.63 1.96 3.85
CA GLY A 129 -4.01 3.16 3.11
C GLY A 129 -4.67 2.87 1.75
N TYR A 130 -4.29 1.76 1.09
CA TYR A 130 -4.95 1.30 -0.14
C TYR A 130 -6.40 0.88 0.09
N ALA A 131 -6.70 0.21 1.23
CA ALA A 131 -8.06 -0.20 1.56
C ALA A 131 -8.93 1.01 1.91
N VAL A 132 -8.41 1.94 2.73
CA VAL A 132 -9.07 3.21 3.06
C VAL A 132 -9.42 3.98 1.78
N ARG A 133 -8.46 4.15 0.88
CA ARG A 133 -8.70 4.85 -0.39
C ARG A 133 -9.75 4.14 -1.25
N THR A 134 -9.75 2.80 -1.28
CA THR A 134 -10.75 2.04 -2.04
C THR A 134 -12.18 2.32 -1.55
N GLU A 135 -12.41 2.33 -0.25
CA GLU A 135 -13.72 2.65 0.33
C GLU A 135 -14.16 4.08 -0.03
N ASN A 136 -13.25 5.03 0.12
CA ASN A 136 -13.55 6.44 -0.15
C ASN A 136 -13.84 6.71 -1.64
N VAL A 137 -13.06 6.10 -2.56
CA VAL A 137 -13.33 6.23 -4.01
C VAL A 137 -14.64 5.53 -4.37
N ALA A 138 -14.91 4.35 -3.82
CA ALA A 138 -16.18 3.66 -4.06
C ALA A 138 -17.38 4.45 -3.50
N PHE A 139 -17.22 5.09 -2.34
CA PHE A 139 -18.20 6.00 -1.76
C PHE A 139 -18.45 7.23 -2.66
N LEU A 140 -17.37 7.89 -3.11
CA LEU A 140 -17.43 9.02 -4.03
C LEU A 140 -18.23 8.68 -5.29
N LEU A 141 -17.94 7.55 -5.92
CA LEU A 141 -18.64 7.10 -7.12
C LEU A 141 -20.12 6.88 -6.86
N ARG A 142 -20.49 6.17 -5.78
CA ARG A 142 -21.91 5.92 -5.43
C ARG A 142 -22.68 7.19 -5.11
N ARG A 143 -22.04 8.13 -4.40
CA ARG A 143 -22.65 9.44 -4.08
C ARG A 143 -22.99 10.25 -5.34
N ASN A 144 -22.21 10.06 -6.40
CA ASN A 144 -22.45 10.69 -7.71
C ASN A 144 -23.36 9.85 -8.62
N GLY A 145 -24.11 8.89 -8.08
CA GLY A 145 -25.06 8.08 -8.83
C GLY A 145 -24.43 6.98 -9.70
N ILE A 146 -23.11 6.70 -9.55
CA ILE A 146 -22.41 5.69 -10.35
C ILE A 146 -22.53 4.34 -9.64
N PRO A 147 -23.17 3.33 -10.24
CA PRO A 147 -23.27 1.99 -9.69
C PRO A 147 -21.89 1.32 -9.69
N VAL A 148 -21.23 1.25 -8.55
CA VAL A 148 -19.91 0.64 -8.43
C VAL A 148 -19.94 -0.66 -7.62
N ARG A 149 -19.33 -1.70 -8.19
CA ARG A 149 -19.09 -2.99 -7.55
C ARG A 149 -17.60 -3.19 -7.32
N VAL A 150 -17.20 -3.37 -6.07
CA VAL A 150 -15.80 -3.59 -5.70
C VAL A 150 -15.51 -5.09 -5.72
N CYS A 151 -14.47 -5.51 -6.45
CA CYS A 151 -14.00 -6.89 -6.48
C CYS A 151 -12.55 -6.97 -5.99
N THR A 152 -12.26 -7.90 -5.10
CA THR A 152 -10.88 -8.14 -4.66
C THR A 152 -10.19 -9.17 -5.54
N ARG A 153 -8.84 -9.20 -5.48
CA ARG A 153 -8.05 -10.25 -6.15
C ARG A 153 -8.55 -11.64 -5.79
N ALA A 154 -8.31 -12.59 -6.69
CA ALA A 154 -8.73 -13.98 -6.50
C ALA A 154 -8.09 -14.60 -5.24
N GLY A 155 -8.93 -15.29 -4.46
CA GLY A 155 -8.53 -15.95 -3.21
C GLY A 155 -8.42 -15.06 -1.98
N TYR A 156 -8.62 -13.72 -2.10
CA TYR A 156 -8.67 -12.87 -0.92
C TYR A 156 -10.00 -13.06 -0.17
N PRO A 157 -10.03 -13.15 1.18
CA PRO A 157 -8.94 -12.87 2.12
C PRO A 157 -8.10 -14.09 2.54
N LEU A 158 -8.33 -15.28 2.01
CA LEU A 158 -7.61 -16.50 2.41
C LEU A 158 -6.09 -16.37 2.17
N VAL A 159 -5.68 -15.73 1.07
CA VAL A 159 -4.27 -15.49 0.74
C VAL A 159 -3.54 -14.53 1.70
N VAL A 160 -4.24 -13.94 2.64
CA VAL A 160 -3.66 -13.14 3.75
C VAL A 160 -3.95 -13.81 5.12
N GLY A 161 -4.28 -15.09 5.13
CA GLY A 161 -4.51 -15.88 6.33
C GLY A 161 -5.79 -15.50 7.12
N ARG A 162 -6.78 -14.92 6.45
CA ARG A 162 -8.06 -14.54 7.07
C ARG A 162 -9.22 -15.33 6.48
N TRP A 163 -10.09 -15.83 7.33
CA TRP A 163 -11.29 -16.54 6.91
C TRP A 163 -12.47 -15.59 6.75
N GLU A 164 -13.23 -15.74 5.68
CA GLU A 164 -14.47 -15.01 5.43
C GLU A 164 -15.61 -16.02 5.20
N ARG A 165 -16.70 -15.88 5.94
CA ARG A 165 -17.87 -16.77 5.79
C ARG A 165 -18.63 -16.49 4.50
N GLU A 166 -18.71 -15.24 4.09
CA GLU A 166 -19.47 -14.81 2.92
C GLU A 166 -18.56 -14.26 1.83
N THR A 167 -18.65 -14.78 0.63
CA THR A 167 -17.91 -14.27 -0.53
C THR A 167 -18.58 -13.04 -1.14
N ARG A 168 -19.89 -12.87 -0.89
CA ARG A 168 -20.65 -11.66 -1.22
C ARG A 168 -21.14 -11.04 0.08
N LEU A 169 -20.52 -9.95 0.49
CA LEU A 169 -20.99 -9.19 1.64
C LEU A 169 -22.27 -8.46 1.24
N ASN A 170 -23.29 -8.64 2.08
CA ASN A 170 -24.67 -8.26 1.81
C ASN A 170 -24.78 -6.82 1.27
N GLN A 171 -25.43 -6.70 0.14
CA GLN A 171 -25.44 -5.55 -0.79
C GLN A 171 -25.97 -4.24 -0.21
N ARG A 172 -26.51 -4.23 0.98
CA ARG A 172 -27.11 -3.01 1.53
C ARG A 172 -26.13 -1.92 1.94
N LYS A 173 -24.82 -2.24 2.09
CA LYS A 173 -23.81 -1.22 2.48
C LYS A 173 -22.60 -1.07 1.57
N GLN A 174 -22.13 -2.08 0.80
CA GLN A 174 -20.81 -1.92 0.15
C GLN A 174 -20.65 -2.52 -1.26
N GLY A 175 -21.51 -3.38 -1.76
CA GLY A 175 -21.36 -3.98 -3.11
C GLY A 175 -19.99 -4.67 -3.31
N LEU A 176 -19.48 -5.35 -2.28
CA LEU A 176 -18.16 -5.96 -2.25
C LEU A 176 -18.26 -7.46 -2.58
N VAL A 177 -17.44 -7.91 -3.53
CA VAL A 177 -17.36 -9.30 -3.98
C VAL A 177 -15.96 -9.85 -3.77
N ARG A 178 -15.87 -11.02 -3.15
CA ARG A 178 -14.65 -11.81 -3.02
C ARG A 178 -14.57 -12.81 -4.17
N LEU A 179 -13.63 -12.63 -5.08
CA LEU A 179 -13.42 -13.59 -6.17
C LEU A 179 -12.77 -14.86 -5.62
N MET A 180 -13.60 -15.86 -5.33
CA MET A 180 -13.12 -17.12 -4.73
C MET A 180 -12.99 -18.21 -5.79
N PRO A 181 -11.76 -18.66 -6.09
CA PRO A 181 -11.51 -19.81 -6.97
C PRO A 181 -11.95 -21.11 -6.30
N TRP A 182 -12.28 -22.13 -7.12
CA TRP A 182 -12.58 -23.47 -6.62
C TRP A 182 -11.36 -24.16 -6.01
N ARG A 183 -10.18 -23.95 -6.63
CA ARG A 183 -8.90 -24.54 -6.22
C ARG A 183 -7.76 -23.58 -6.45
N TYR A 184 -6.70 -23.72 -5.69
CA TYR A 184 -5.45 -23.00 -5.95
C TYR A 184 -4.69 -23.67 -7.11
N CYS A 185 -4.36 -22.89 -8.13
CA CYS A 185 -3.54 -23.37 -9.26
C CYS A 185 -2.06 -23.12 -8.95
N TRP A 186 -1.22 -24.14 -9.02
CA TRP A 186 0.20 -24.05 -8.70
C TRP A 186 1.00 -23.20 -9.70
N ASN A 187 0.61 -23.26 -10.98
CA ASN A 187 1.25 -22.47 -12.04
C ASN A 187 0.68 -21.06 -12.07
N VAL A 188 1.55 -20.05 -12.12
CA VAL A 188 1.18 -18.63 -12.06
C VAL A 188 0.34 -18.18 -13.28
N ARG A 189 0.61 -18.74 -14.49
CA ARG A 189 -0.25 -18.48 -15.67
C ARG A 189 -1.66 -19.00 -15.46
N SER A 190 -1.80 -20.17 -14.85
CA SER A 190 -3.10 -20.76 -14.55
C SER A 190 -3.85 -19.97 -13.48
N ARG A 191 -3.14 -19.45 -12.47
CA ARG A 191 -3.74 -18.51 -11.48
C ARG A 191 -4.24 -17.24 -12.16
N ARG A 192 -3.45 -16.66 -13.06
CA ARG A 192 -3.86 -15.48 -13.82
C ARG A 192 -5.09 -15.77 -14.68
N ARG A 193 -5.11 -16.87 -15.46
CA ARG A 193 -6.28 -17.27 -16.25
C ARG A 193 -7.53 -17.49 -15.40
N GLN A 194 -7.36 -18.06 -14.21
CA GLN A 194 -8.44 -18.25 -13.25
C GLN A 194 -8.98 -16.90 -12.75
N ALA A 195 -8.10 -15.96 -12.44
CA ALA A 195 -8.49 -14.60 -12.05
C ALA A 195 -9.25 -13.89 -13.18
N VAL A 196 -8.79 -14.01 -14.45
CA VAL A 196 -9.50 -13.49 -15.63
C VAL A 196 -10.91 -14.06 -15.72
N LYS A 197 -11.08 -15.39 -15.65
CA LYS A 197 -12.39 -16.04 -15.73
C LYS A 197 -13.34 -15.60 -14.62
N LEU A 198 -12.84 -15.47 -13.39
CA LEU A 198 -13.65 -15.04 -12.25
C LEU A 198 -14.08 -13.58 -12.38
N LEU A 199 -13.17 -12.71 -12.76
CA LEU A 199 -13.47 -11.28 -12.96
C LEU A 199 -14.39 -11.06 -14.14
N GLU A 200 -14.18 -11.76 -15.25
CA GLU A 200 -15.05 -11.69 -16.44
C GLU A 200 -16.48 -12.14 -16.12
N ARG A 201 -16.63 -13.25 -15.38
CA ARG A 201 -17.94 -13.70 -14.91
C ARG A 201 -18.63 -12.63 -14.06
N GLU A 202 -17.91 -11.99 -13.15
CA GLU A 202 -18.49 -10.96 -12.29
C GLU A 202 -18.80 -9.68 -13.06
N ALA A 203 -17.99 -9.31 -14.05
CA ALA A 203 -18.24 -8.18 -14.94
C ALA A 203 -19.53 -8.41 -15.78
N ARG A 204 -19.73 -9.64 -16.29
CA ARG A 204 -20.98 -10.01 -16.99
C ARG A 204 -22.19 -9.99 -16.04
N ASN A 205 -22.04 -10.51 -14.81
CA ASN A 205 -23.10 -10.54 -13.79
C ASN A 205 -23.61 -9.14 -13.39
N CYS A 206 -22.79 -8.13 -13.50
CA CYS A 206 -23.18 -6.74 -13.21
C CYS A 206 -23.33 -5.87 -14.47
N SER A 207 -23.24 -6.47 -15.66
CA SER A 207 -23.28 -5.75 -16.94
C SER A 207 -22.31 -4.57 -16.97
N ALA A 208 -21.08 -4.78 -16.49
CA ALA A 208 -20.07 -3.74 -16.36
C ALA A 208 -19.78 -3.08 -17.71
N GLN A 209 -19.76 -1.75 -17.73
CA GLN A 209 -19.39 -0.95 -18.89
C GLN A 209 -18.03 -0.27 -18.72
N LEU A 210 -17.45 -0.34 -17.54
CA LEU A 210 -16.13 0.15 -17.20
C LEU A 210 -15.48 -0.75 -16.15
N ILE A 211 -14.18 -0.97 -16.28
CA ILE A 211 -13.40 -1.59 -15.20
C ILE A 211 -12.31 -0.63 -14.75
N ILE A 212 -12.30 -0.29 -13.47
CA ILE A 212 -11.21 0.46 -12.83
C ILE A 212 -10.32 -0.55 -12.11
N THR A 213 -9.00 -0.42 -12.23
CA THR A 213 -8.05 -1.18 -11.43
C THR A 213 -6.93 -0.32 -10.90
N THR A 214 -6.13 -0.88 -10.00
CA THR A 214 -5.10 -0.13 -9.27
C THR A 214 -3.74 -0.76 -9.47
N THR A 215 -2.66 -0.04 -9.17
CA THR A 215 -1.30 -0.61 -9.06
C THR A 215 -1.34 -1.96 -8.31
N SER A 216 -0.75 -3.07 -8.79
CA SER A 216 0.34 -3.18 -9.76
C SER A 216 -0.12 -3.62 -11.16
N PHE A 217 0.83 -3.60 -12.11
CA PHE A 217 0.64 -4.08 -13.48
C PHE A 217 0.05 -5.50 -13.58
N GLU A 218 0.26 -6.36 -12.60
CA GLU A 218 -0.32 -7.71 -12.56
C GLU A 218 -1.85 -7.67 -12.59
N LYS A 219 -2.46 -6.70 -11.89
CA LYS A 219 -3.91 -6.46 -11.94
C LYS A 219 -4.34 -5.88 -13.28
N ALA A 220 -3.55 -4.94 -13.81
CA ALA A 220 -3.78 -4.40 -15.14
C ALA A 220 -3.75 -5.51 -16.21
N SER A 221 -2.87 -6.53 -16.07
CA SER A 221 -2.82 -7.66 -16.98
C SER A 221 -4.11 -8.52 -16.97
N VAL A 222 -4.74 -8.66 -15.80
CA VAL A 222 -6.02 -9.37 -15.65
C VAL A 222 -7.16 -8.52 -16.20
N VAL A 223 -7.25 -7.26 -15.78
CA VAL A 223 -8.32 -6.34 -16.16
C VAL A 223 -8.32 -6.04 -17.66
N SER A 224 -7.15 -5.78 -18.25
CA SER A 224 -7.04 -5.48 -19.68
C SER A 224 -7.49 -6.64 -20.57
N GLU A 225 -7.26 -7.90 -20.15
CA GLU A 225 -7.76 -9.07 -20.86
C GLU A 225 -9.29 -9.19 -20.75
N VAL A 226 -9.85 -8.99 -19.55
CA VAL A 226 -11.30 -9.00 -19.35
C VAL A 226 -11.97 -7.86 -20.14
N ALA A 227 -11.43 -6.66 -20.07
CA ALA A 227 -11.94 -5.50 -20.80
C ALA A 227 -11.93 -5.72 -22.31
N ARG A 228 -10.85 -6.31 -22.86
CA ARG A 228 -10.76 -6.73 -24.26
C ARG A 228 -11.82 -7.76 -24.61
N ASN A 229 -11.99 -8.83 -23.80
CA ASN A 229 -12.97 -9.89 -24.06
C ASN A 229 -14.41 -9.38 -24.05
N LEU A 230 -14.70 -8.35 -23.24
CA LEU A 230 -16.01 -7.73 -23.12
C LEU A 230 -16.20 -6.51 -24.03
N ASN A 231 -15.14 -6.09 -24.73
CA ASN A 231 -15.12 -4.88 -25.57
C ASN A 231 -15.54 -3.62 -24.79
N ILE A 232 -15.07 -3.45 -23.56
CA ILE A 232 -15.31 -2.29 -22.69
C ILE A 232 -13.99 -1.58 -22.33
N PRO A 233 -13.99 -0.28 -21.99
CA PRO A 233 -12.80 0.42 -21.56
C PRO A 233 -12.36 0.01 -20.15
N TRP A 234 -11.07 0.31 -19.84
CA TRP A 234 -10.53 0.16 -18.50
C TRP A 234 -9.65 1.34 -18.10
N VAL A 235 -9.65 1.64 -16.82
CA VAL A 235 -8.94 2.76 -16.18
C VAL A 235 -7.91 2.24 -15.19
N TYR A 236 -6.76 2.87 -15.15
CA TYR A 236 -5.67 2.50 -14.24
C TYR A 236 -5.42 3.58 -13.19
N GLU A 237 -5.55 3.19 -11.93
CA GLU A 237 -5.26 4.06 -10.79
C GLU A 237 -3.86 3.78 -10.24
N VAL A 238 -2.96 4.73 -10.42
CA VAL A 238 -1.57 4.67 -9.94
C VAL A 238 -1.54 5.09 -8.47
N ARG A 239 -1.39 4.11 -7.57
CA ARG A 239 -1.36 4.33 -6.11
C ARG A 239 0.03 4.29 -5.50
N GLY A 240 1.03 3.93 -6.28
CA GLY A 240 2.42 3.82 -5.85
C GLY A 240 3.29 3.26 -6.95
N GLU A 241 4.56 3.10 -6.65
CA GLU A 241 5.59 2.55 -7.53
C GLU A 241 6.18 1.30 -6.86
N PRO A 242 5.68 0.09 -7.18
CA PRO A 242 6.10 -1.15 -6.53
C PRO A 242 7.60 -1.43 -6.67
N GLU A 243 8.17 -1.16 -7.87
CA GLU A 243 9.58 -1.33 -8.16
C GLU A 243 10.45 -0.35 -7.34
N ALA A 244 10.01 0.89 -7.19
CA ALA A 244 10.71 1.88 -6.37
C ALA A 244 10.61 1.55 -4.87
N THR A 245 9.46 1.03 -4.42
CA THR A 245 9.27 0.53 -3.05
C THR A 245 10.17 -0.67 -2.78
N TRP A 246 10.29 -1.59 -3.75
CA TRP A 246 11.19 -2.74 -3.65
C TRP A 246 12.65 -2.29 -3.56
N LEU A 247 13.06 -1.31 -4.36
CA LEU A 247 14.43 -0.76 -4.33
C LEU A 247 14.75 -0.06 -3.01
N ALA A 248 13.77 0.60 -2.39
CA ALA A 248 13.94 1.30 -1.12
C ALA A 248 13.99 0.37 0.11
N ALA A 249 13.69 -0.92 -0.04
CA ALA A 249 13.78 -1.87 1.06
C ALA A 249 15.25 -2.20 1.39
N PRO A 250 15.58 -2.48 2.68
CA PRO A 250 16.95 -2.61 3.17
C PRO A 250 17.61 -3.96 2.79
N PHE A 251 17.64 -4.29 1.50
CA PHE A 251 18.34 -5.47 0.99
C PHE A 251 19.58 -5.05 0.21
N LYS A 252 20.71 -5.72 0.50
CA LYS A 252 21.95 -5.52 -0.26
C LYS A 252 21.78 -5.94 -1.71
N ASN A 253 22.51 -5.28 -2.60
CA ASN A 253 22.60 -5.58 -4.05
C ASN A 253 21.33 -5.35 -4.87
N ARG A 254 20.28 -4.73 -4.33
CA ARG A 254 19.16 -4.25 -5.14
C ARG A 254 19.59 -3.03 -5.95
N SER A 255 19.29 -3.04 -7.25
CA SER A 255 19.71 -2.02 -8.19
C SER A 255 18.60 -1.65 -9.17
N LYS A 256 18.67 -0.45 -9.73
CA LYS A 256 17.83 -0.04 -10.85
C LYS A 256 18.06 -0.88 -12.11
N THR A 257 19.22 -1.53 -12.21
CA THR A 257 19.58 -2.43 -13.31
C THR A 257 19.13 -3.87 -13.09
N SER A 258 18.65 -4.23 -11.88
CA SER A 258 18.07 -5.54 -11.64
C SER A 258 16.88 -5.81 -12.56
N GLU A 259 16.77 -7.05 -13.06
CA GLU A 259 15.70 -7.47 -13.97
C GLU A 259 14.31 -7.14 -13.43
N PHE A 260 14.08 -7.39 -12.12
CA PHE A 260 12.81 -7.08 -11.47
C PHE A 260 12.48 -5.58 -11.54
N TYR A 261 13.42 -4.71 -11.19
CA TYR A 261 13.19 -3.28 -11.20
C TYR A 261 12.89 -2.76 -12.60
N ALA A 262 13.77 -3.10 -13.55
CA ALA A 262 13.66 -2.62 -14.94
C ALA A 262 12.35 -3.10 -15.60
N ARG A 263 12.07 -4.40 -15.49
CA ARG A 263 10.88 -5.00 -16.11
C ARG A 263 9.57 -4.60 -15.41
N SER A 264 9.56 -4.50 -14.07
CA SER A 264 8.37 -4.01 -13.34
C SER A 264 8.05 -2.58 -13.73
N ARG A 265 9.06 -1.71 -13.82
CA ARG A 265 8.91 -0.31 -14.25
C ARG A 265 8.38 -0.21 -15.68
N GLU A 266 8.93 -1.02 -16.60
CA GLU A 266 8.43 -1.13 -17.97
C GLU A 266 6.96 -1.53 -17.99
N LYS A 267 6.58 -2.54 -17.20
CA LYS A 267 5.20 -3.05 -17.10
C LYS A 267 4.23 -2.05 -16.45
N GLU A 268 4.65 -1.30 -15.45
CA GLU A 268 3.84 -0.22 -14.89
C GLU A 268 3.63 0.90 -15.92
N ASN A 269 4.68 1.28 -16.65
CA ASN A 269 4.58 2.24 -17.75
C ASN A 269 3.64 1.74 -18.86
N GLU A 270 3.72 0.45 -19.23
CA GLU A 270 2.84 -0.19 -20.20
C GLU A 270 1.37 -0.16 -19.72
N ALA A 271 1.11 -0.43 -18.43
CA ALA A 271 -0.22 -0.39 -17.86
C ALA A 271 -0.83 1.02 -17.91
N VAL A 272 -0.04 2.02 -17.58
CA VAL A 272 -0.44 3.44 -17.67
C VAL A 272 -0.72 3.82 -19.11
N ALA A 273 0.19 3.56 -20.05
CA ALA A 273 0.07 3.95 -21.45
C ALA A 273 -1.12 3.27 -22.18
N LYS A 274 -1.42 2.01 -21.81
CA LYS A 274 -2.49 1.21 -22.46
C LYS A 274 -3.87 1.39 -21.84
N SER A 275 -3.98 2.05 -20.68
CA SER A 275 -5.29 2.34 -20.07
C SER A 275 -6.00 3.49 -20.78
N GLY A 276 -7.33 3.48 -20.79
CA GLY A 276 -8.15 4.51 -21.43
C GLY A 276 -8.13 5.84 -20.67
N ALA A 277 -7.94 5.79 -19.36
CA ALA A 277 -7.68 6.95 -18.51
C ALA A 277 -6.77 6.56 -17.35
N GLN A 278 -6.03 7.51 -16.81
CA GLN A 278 -5.07 7.32 -15.74
C GLN A 278 -5.45 8.18 -14.54
N ILE A 279 -5.56 7.56 -13.36
CA ILE A 279 -5.81 8.27 -12.11
C ILE A 279 -4.52 8.30 -11.31
N PHE A 280 -4.02 9.50 -10.99
CA PHE A 280 -2.83 9.72 -10.18
C PHE A 280 -3.20 10.32 -8.81
N LEU A 281 -2.43 10.00 -7.77
CA LEU A 281 -2.64 10.53 -6.42
C LEU A 281 -2.08 11.95 -6.24
N SER A 282 -1.29 12.43 -7.19
CA SER A 282 -0.65 13.73 -7.13
C SER A 282 -0.19 14.19 -8.51
N ARG A 283 -0.02 15.49 -8.67
CA ARG A 283 0.60 16.07 -9.85
C ARG A 283 2.05 15.61 -10.01
N VAL A 284 2.77 15.50 -8.89
CA VAL A 284 4.15 14.97 -8.87
C VAL A 284 4.21 13.55 -9.44
N SER A 285 3.29 12.67 -9.03
CA SER A 285 3.21 11.32 -9.58
C SER A 285 2.90 11.31 -11.08
N GLN A 286 1.95 12.13 -11.53
CA GLN A 286 1.63 12.28 -12.94
C GLN A 286 2.83 12.74 -13.77
N LEU A 287 3.53 13.78 -13.32
CA LEU A 287 4.71 14.33 -13.99
C LEU A 287 5.83 13.29 -14.05
N SER A 288 6.06 12.50 -13.00
CA SER A 288 7.06 11.43 -12.99
C SER A 288 6.85 10.40 -14.11
N PHE A 289 5.60 10.05 -14.45
CA PHE A 289 5.32 9.17 -15.58
C PHE A 289 5.52 9.89 -16.93
N ALA A 290 5.13 11.14 -17.05
CA ALA A 290 5.36 11.94 -18.25
C ALA A 290 6.87 12.11 -18.55
N GLU A 291 7.68 12.38 -17.53
CA GLU A 291 9.16 12.48 -17.63
C GLU A 291 9.81 11.15 -18.05
N ARG A 292 9.15 10.01 -17.80
CA ARG A 292 9.58 8.69 -18.30
C ARG A 292 9.24 8.47 -19.78
N GLY A 293 8.59 9.44 -20.44
CA GLY A 293 8.12 9.32 -21.82
C GLY A 293 6.84 8.46 -21.96
N VAL A 294 6.10 8.23 -20.88
CA VAL A 294 4.85 7.48 -20.93
C VAL A 294 3.74 8.34 -21.51
N SER A 295 3.08 7.84 -22.56
CA SER A 295 1.92 8.50 -23.14
C SER A 295 0.74 8.47 -22.16
N LEU A 296 0.21 9.64 -21.84
CA LEU A 296 -0.92 9.82 -20.96
C LEU A 296 -2.12 10.29 -21.78
N SER A 297 -3.07 9.39 -22.04
CA SER A 297 -4.24 9.68 -22.90
C SER A 297 -5.26 10.58 -22.19
N ARG A 298 -5.54 10.31 -20.91
CA ARG A 298 -6.48 11.09 -20.08
C ARG A 298 -6.03 11.06 -18.62
N PRO A 299 -5.00 11.86 -18.27
CA PRO A 299 -4.48 11.89 -16.91
C PRO A 299 -5.38 12.71 -15.97
N ILE A 300 -5.82 12.09 -14.89
CA ILE A 300 -6.71 12.67 -13.88
C ILE A 300 -5.95 12.66 -12.55
N VAL A 301 -5.89 13.78 -11.85
CA VAL A 301 -5.35 13.83 -10.49
C VAL A 301 -6.50 13.74 -9.50
N LEU A 302 -6.58 12.62 -8.80
CA LEU A 302 -7.46 12.40 -7.66
C LEU A 302 -6.61 12.24 -6.40
N PRO A 303 -6.31 13.32 -5.68
CA PRO A 303 -5.48 13.24 -4.51
C PRO A 303 -6.16 12.49 -3.36
N ASN A 304 -5.38 12.10 -2.35
CA ASN A 304 -5.95 11.68 -1.10
C ASN A 304 -6.67 12.86 -0.41
N ALA A 305 -7.72 12.55 0.34
CA ALA A 305 -8.55 13.53 1.01
C ALA A 305 -8.91 13.07 2.42
N PHE A 306 -9.42 13.99 3.23
CA PHE A 306 -9.87 13.76 4.59
C PHE A 306 -11.41 13.77 4.64
N GLY A 307 -11.98 12.80 5.36
CA GLY A 307 -13.42 12.75 5.65
C GLY A 307 -14.33 12.55 4.44
N VAL A 308 -15.57 12.20 4.76
CA VAL A 308 -16.74 12.25 3.88
C VAL A 308 -17.66 13.30 4.45
N ASP A 309 -18.35 14.07 3.62
CA ASP A 309 -19.10 15.28 4.01
C ASP A 309 -20.26 15.06 5.02
N GLU A 310 -20.43 13.88 5.57
CA GLU A 310 -21.57 13.48 6.40
C GLU A 310 -21.23 13.15 7.86
N SER A 311 -20.18 13.71 8.44
CA SER A 311 -20.06 13.74 9.90
C SER A 311 -20.31 15.15 10.45
N PRO A 312 -21.61 15.57 10.58
CA PRO A 312 -21.91 16.80 11.32
C PRO A 312 -21.63 16.66 12.82
N ASN A 313 -21.33 15.46 13.32
CA ASN A 313 -21.22 15.11 14.74
C ASN A 313 -19.83 14.67 15.21
N GLU A 314 -18.79 14.64 14.36
CA GLU A 314 -17.47 14.71 14.95
C GLU A 314 -17.30 16.16 15.43
N GLU A 315 -17.35 16.36 16.73
CA GLU A 315 -16.99 17.61 17.39
C GLU A 315 -15.75 18.15 16.69
N THR A 316 -15.93 19.31 16.06
CA THR A 316 -14.82 20.03 15.46
C THR A 316 -13.77 20.12 16.55
N PRO A 317 -12.57 19.51 16.39
CA PRO A 317 -11.59 19.62 17.43
C PRO A 317 -11.43 21.11 17.72
N GLN A 318 -11.84 21.53 18.93
CA GLN A 318 -11.54 22.88 19.36
C GLN A 318 -10.03 22.96 19.24
N LEU A 319 -9.55 23.92 18.46
CA LEU A 319 -8.16 24.31 18.54
C LEU A 319 -7.91 24.50 20.03
N ASN A 320 -7.23 23.54 20.65
CA ASN A 320 -6.68 23.80 21.96
C ASN A 320 -5.88 25.08 21.76
N ASN A 321 -6.35 26.17 22.33
CA ASN A 321 -5.71 27.47 22.28
C ASN A 321 -4.38 27.50 23.07
N SER A 322 -3.79 26.33 23.31
CA SER A 322 -2.38 26.20 23.69
C SER A 322 -1.49 26.60 22.51
N SER A 323 -1.69 27.83 22.08
CA SER A 323 -0.85 28.50 21.08
C SER A 323 0.60 28.72 21.55
N LEU A 324 0.91 28.26 22.73
CA LEU A 324 2.25 28.17 23.31
C LEU A 324 2.25 26.86 24.12
N LEU A 325 2.93 25.83 23.63
CA LEU A 325 3.33 24.72 24.48
C LEU A 325 4.01 25.34 25.69
N ASN A 326 3.48 25.12 26.90
CA ASN A 326 4.07 25.64 28.11
C ASN A 326 5.52 25.19 28.16
N THR A 327 6.44 26.12 28.43
CA THR A 327 7.88 25.80 28.40
C THR A 327 8.31 24.77 29.44
N ALA A 328 7.40 24.34 30.33
CA ALA A 328 7.63 23.35 31.37
C ALA A 328 7.07 21.95 31.03
N ASP A 329 6.20 21.83 30.00
CA ASP A 329 5.49 20.58 29.70
C ASP A 329 6.27 19.67 28.74
N GLU A 330 6.05 18.35 28.84
CA GLU A 330 6.57 17.38 27.85
C GLU A 330 5.95 17.68 26.46
N ILE A 331 6.78 17.56 25.42
CA ILE A 331 6.41 17.76 24.03
C ILE A 331 6.46 16.39 23.32
N VAL A 332 5.29 15.84 22.98
CA VAL A 332 5.19 14.54 22.32
C VAL A 332 5.23 14.72 20.82
N VAL A 333 6.34 14.32 20.22
CA VAL A 333 6.51 14.29 18.76
C VAL A 333 6.37 12.85 18.26
N GLY A 334 5.77 12.64 17.09
CA GLY A 334 5.66 11.25 16.63
C GLY A 334 4.88 11.03 15.36
N SER A 335 4.57 9.78 15.11
CA SER A 335 3.85 9.36 13.90
C SER A 335 3.01 8.12 14.13
N VAL A 336 1.90 8.04 13.40
CA VAL A 336 1.07 6.83 13.27
C VAL A 336 1.35 6.19 11.92
N SER A 337 2.24 5.19 11.86
CA SER A 337 2.80 4.71 10.60
C SER A 337 3.32 3.28 10.67
N SER A 338 3.50 2.66 9.49
CA SER A 338 4.30 1.45 9.36
C SER A 338 5.78 1.80 9.58
N LEU A 339 6.47 0.99 10.39
CA LEU A 339 7.90 1.16 10.69
C LEU A 339 8.73 0.47 9.61
N VAL A 340 8.96 1.20 8.51
CA VAL A 340 9.73 0.74 7.34
C VAL A 340 10.84 1.74 7.01
N GLY A 341 11.93 1.27 6.40
CA GLY A 341 13.18 2.03 6.27
C GLY A 341 13.03 3.40 5.59
N TYR A 342 12.23 3.51 4.56
CA TYR A 342 12.04 4.79 3.85
C TYR A 342 11.17 5.82 4.61
N GLU A 343 10.46 5.43 5.68
CA GLU A 343 9.75 6.40 6.54
C GLU A 343 10.71 7.17 7.46
N GLY A 344 11.96 6.68 7.69
CA GLY A 344 13.06 7.46 8.26
C GLY A 344 12.95 7.73 9.77
N PHE A 345 12.31 6.87 10.55
CA PHE A 345 12.14 7.08 12.00
C PHE A 345 13.46 7.03 12.80
N ASP A 346 14.50 6.45 12.25
CA ASP A 346 15.85 6.53 12.79
C ASP A 346 16.39 7.97 12.77
N ILE A 347 16.06 8.78 11.74
CA ILE A 347 16.39 10.21 11.66
C ILE A 347 15.66 10.98 12.78
N LEU A 348 14.40 10.62 13.09
CA LEU A 348 13.66 11.22 14.20
C LEU A 348 14.29 10.88 15.56
N ILE A 349 14.74 9.64 15.76
CA ILE A 349 15.44 9.22 16.98
C ILE A 349 16.77 9.96 17.12
N ASP A 350 17.52 10.15 16.02
CA ASP A 350 18.76 10.92 16.04
C ASP A 350 18.50 12.39 16.35
N ALA A 351 17.46 12.97 15.76
CA ALA A 351 17.06 14.35 16.05
C ALA A 351 16.65 14.52 17.52
N LEU A 352 15.99 13.51 18.11
CA LEU A 352 15.62 13.50 19.53
C LEU A 352 16.84 13.64 20.45
N ALA A 353 17.94 12.95 20.11
CA ALA A 353 19.19 13.05 20.88
C ALA A 353 19.77 14.48 20.89
N LEU A 354 19.37 15.33 19.93
CA LEU A 354 19.83 16.71 19.78
C LEU A 354 18.82 17.74 20.35
N THR A 355 17.70 17.28 20.90
CA THR A 355 16.69 18.13 21.55
C THR A 355 16.82 18.06 23.07
N ASP A 356 16.24 19.04 23.78
CA ASP A 356 16.14 19.02 25.23
C ASP A 356 15.25 17.85 25.74
N GLU A 357 15.29 17.59 27.06
CA GLU A 357 14.64 16.42 27.68
C GLU A 357 13.10 16.47 27.66
N ARG A 358 12.50 17.59 27.38
CA ARG A 358 11.05 17.75 27.25
C ARG A 358 10.49 17.00 26.04
N PHE A 359 11.30 16.85 24.99
CA PHE A 359 10.85 16.13 23.81
C PHE A 359 10.80 14.64 24.05
N LYS A 360 9.65 14.04 23.79
CA LYS A 360 9.40 12.59 23.81
C LYS A 360 8.92 12.13 22.43
N VAL A 361 9.27 10.91 22.05
CA VAL A 361 8.83 10.33 20.78
C VAL A 361 7.81 9.24 21.01
N LEU A 362 6.69 9.30 20.28
CA LEU A 362 5.64 8.28 20.23
C LEU A 362 5.50 7.72 18.82
N LEU A 363 5.85 6.45 18.62
CA LEU A 363 5.69 5.73 17.37
C LEU A 363 4.58 4.70 17.48
N VAL A 364 3.49 4.91 16.73
CA VAL A 364 2.31 4.03 16.71
C VAL A 364 2.28 3.25 15.41
N GLY A 365 2.39 1.93 15.50
CA GLY A 365 2.43 1.02 14.35
C GLY A 365 3.47 -0.07 14.49
N GLY A 366 3.61 -0.86 13.42
CA GLY A 366 4.57 -1.97 13.36
C GLY A 366 5.25 -2.03 12.00
N GLY A 367 6.30 -2.82 11.90
CA GLY A 367 7.05 -2.99 10.65
C GLY A 367 8.41 -3.62 10.88
N GLY A 368 9.12 -3.91 9.78
CA GLY A 368 10.40 -4.61 9.81
C GLY A 368 11.52 -3.85 10.53
N GLU A 369 11.40 -2.51 10.63
CA GLU A 369 12.43 -1.68 11.26
C GLU A 369 12.26 -1.56 12.78
N LYS A 370 11.21 -2.13 13.38
CA LYS A 370 10.98 -1.95 14.83
C LYS A 370 12.22 -2.33 15.66
N THR A 371 12.78 -3.50 15.43
CA THR A 371 13.95 -4.01 16.20
C THR A 371 15.20 -3.16 15.99
N SER A 372 15.45 -2.67 14.78
CA SER A 372 16.58 -1.77 14.49
C SER A 372 16.40 -0.40 15.16
N LEU A 373 15.18 0.11 15.20
CA LEU A 373 14.85 1.36 15.89
C LEU A 373 14.97 1.22 17.41
N GLU A 374 14.47 0.13 18.01
CA GLU A 374 14.62 -0.17 19.45
C GLU A 374 16.09 -0.26 19.83
N LYS A 375 16.92 -0.93 19.01
CA LYS A 375 18.37 -0.96 19.21
C LYS A 375 18.98 0.43 19.17
N ARG A 376 18.62 1.25 18.17
CA ARG A 376 19.13 2.62 18.07
C ARG A 376 18.78 3.49 19.28
N VAL A 377 17.56 3.35 19.81
CA VAL A 377 17.13 4.01 21.06
C VAL A 377 18.03 3.61 22.23
N ALA A 378 18.35 2.31 22.36
CA ALA A 378 19.23 1.81 23.41
C ALA A 378 20.67 2.32 23.25
N ASP A 379 21.21 2.28 22.03
CA ASP A 379 22.57 2.73 21.70
C ASP A 379 22.77 4.24 22.02
N LEU A 380 21.70 5.04 21.95
CA LEU A 380 21.69 6.48 22.25
C LEU A 380 21.25 6.83 23.68
N GLY A 381 20.89 5.86 24.51
CA GLY A 381 20.42 6.10 25.88
C GLY A 381 19.06 6.82 25.98
N LEU A 382 18.16 6.61 25.00
CA LEU A 382 16.90 7.33 24.88
C LEU A 382 15.67 6.53 25.32
N GLN A 383 15.83 5.44 26.10
CA GLN A 383 14.76 4.51 26.46
C GLN A 383 13.58 5.21 27.17
N ASP A 384 13.85 6.19 28.02
CA ASP A 384 12.84 6.95 28.76
C ASP A 384 12.18 8.06 27.93
N ARG A 385 12.66 8.28 26.71
CA ARG A 385 12.16 9.34 25.81
C ARG A 385 11.45 8.79 24.56
N VAL A 386 11.52 7.48 24.28
CA VAL A 386 10.92 6.88 23.08
C VAL A 386 9.95 5.76 23.44
N ARG A 387 8.71 5.89 23.00
CA ARG A 387 7.66 4.88 23.21
C ARG A 387 7.23 4.27 21.87
N PHE A 388 7.30 2.94 21.77
CA PHE A 388 6.73 2.14 20.68
C PHE A 388 5.38 1.56 21.13
N ALA A 389 4.26 2.10 20.62
CA ALA A 389 2.92 1.65 21.01
C ALA A 389 2.46 0.37 20.28
N GLY A 390 3.21 -0.06 19.24
CA GLY A 390 2.80 -1.19 18.42
C GLY A 390 1.60 -0.90 17.50
N PRO A 391 1.13 -1.91 16.73
CA PRO A 391 -0.06 -1.77 15.89
C PRO A 391 -1.31 -1.57 16.74
N GLN A 392 -2.16 -0.61 16.35
CA GLN A 392 -3.40 -0.28 17.04
C GLN A 392 -4.63 -0.52 16.14
N PRO A 393 -5.80 -0.86 16.72
CA PRO A 393 -7.05 -0.97 16.00
C PRO A 393 -7.41 0.34 15.29
N HIS A 394 -7.96 0.25 14.06
CA HIS A 394 -8.29 1.45 13.27
C HIS A 394 -9.27 2.39 13.99
N ALA A 395 -10.22 1.84 14.74
CA ALA A 395 -11.18 2.63 15.52
C ALA A 395 -10.55 3.47 16.64
N GLU A 396 -9.36 3.08 17.13
CA GLU A 396 -8.67 3.75 18.22
C GLU A 396 -7.60 4.74 17.73
N ILE A 397 -7.32 4.77 16.45
CA ILE A 397 -6.23 5.59 15.87
C ILE A 397 -6.41 7.07 16.20
N GLY A 398 -7.65 7.57 16.21
CA GLY A 398 -7.95 8.95 16.59
C GLY A 398 -7.41 9.36 17.97
N GLU A 399 -7.50 8.47 18.95
CA GLU A 399 -7.02 8.72 20.32
C GLU A 399 -5.49 8.76 20.41
N TRP A 400 -4.81 8.07 19.49
CA TRP A 400 -3.35 8.14 19.42
C TRP A 400 -2.86 9.45 18.80
N TYR A 401 -3.57 10.00 17.83
CA TYR A 401 -3.25 11.34 17.32
C TYR A 401 -3.41 12.43 18.37
N LYS A 402 -4.42 12.35 19.25
CA LYS A 402 -4.64 13.33 20.34
C LYS A 402 -3.48 13.39 21.33
N LYS A 403 -2.61 12.38 21.38
CA LYS A 403 -1.42 12.34 22.24
C LYS A 403 -0.20 12.99 21.60
N LEU A 404 -0.31 13.51 20.38
CA LEU A 404 0.79 14.15 19.67
C LEU A 404 0.65 15.64 19.68
N ASP A 405 1.70 16.35 20.06
CA ASP A 405 1.84 17.79 19.92
C ASP A 405 2.39 18.15 18.54
N ILE A 406 3.25 17.32 17.98
CA ILE A 406 3.83 17.49 16.64
C ILE A 406 3.80 16.16 15.89
N PHE A 407 3.21 16.15 14.70
CA PHE A 407 3.24 14.99 13.82
C PHE A 407 4.41 15.07 12.86
N VAL A 408 5.21 13.98 12.74
CA VAL A 408 6.45 13.99 11.96
C VAL A 408 6.40 12.99 10.82
N LEU A 409 6.83 13.42 9.61
CA LEU A 409 7.04 12.61 8.42
C LEU A 409 8.52 12.68 7.99
N PRO A 410 9.43 11.95 8.64
CA PRO A 410 10.87 12.10 8.44
C PRO A 410 11.38 11.24 7.27
N ARG A 411 10.63 11.18 6.19
CA ARG A 411 10.90 10.29 5.06
C ARG A 411 12.27 10.51 4.46
N ARG A 412 12.98 9.41 4.20
CA ARG A 412 14.23 9.41 3.45
C ARG A 412 13.98 9.75 1.99
N GLU A 413 14.96 10.36 1.34
CA GLU A 413 14.89 10.62 -0.10
C GLU A 413 15.15 9.33 -0.89
N HIS A 414 14.08 8.79 -1.44
CA HIS A 414 14.05 7.66 -2.36
C HIS A 414 13.12 7.98 -3.53
N ALA A 415 13.26 7.29 -4.65
CA ALA A 415 12.35 7.47 -5.79
C ALA A 415 10.87 7.38 -5.36
N VAL A 416 10.52 6.39 -4.55
CA VAL A 416 9.15 6.19 -4.05
C VAL A 416 8.65 7.33 -3.16
N THR A 417 9.50 7.91 -2.32
CA THR A 417 9.10 8.98 -1.39
C THR A 417 9.03 10.35 -2.05
N ARG A 418 9.68 10.51 -3.21
CA ARG A 418 9.57 11.72 -4.03
C ARG A 418 8.25 11.82 -4.78
N THR A 419 7.59 10.67 -5.07
CA THR A 419 6.42 10.61 -5.96
C THR A 419 5.15 10.13 -5.28
N VAL A 420 5.24 9.31 -4.23
CA VAL A 420 4.09 8.71 -3.55
C VAL A 420 3.68 9.51 -2.32
N THR A 421 2.48 10.09 -2.37
CA THR A 421 1.90 10.86 -1.27
C THR A 421 1.37 9.97 -0.14
N PRO A 422 1.67 10.29 1.13
CA PRO A 422 1.05 9.60 2.28
C PRO A 422 -0.42 10.03 2.45
N ILE A 423 -1.14 9.35 3.34
CA ILE A 423 -2.51 9.72 3.75
C ILE A 423 -2.56 10.17 5.23
N LYS A 424 -1.52 9.87 6.00
CA LYS A 424 -1.53 9.93 7.46
C LYS A 424 -1.55 11.35 8.04
N HIS A 425 -0.95 12.31 7.33
CA HIS A 425 -0.87 13.71 7.75
C HIS A 425 -2.24 14.40 7.78
N PHE A 426 -3.21 13.93 7.00
CA PHE A 426 -4.56 14.53 7.01
C PHE A 426 -5.22 14.42 8.38
N GLU A 427 -5.04 13.28 9.07
CA GLU A 427 -5.56 13.08 10.42
C GLU A 427 -4.94 14.05 11.43
N ALA A 428 -3.64 14.31 11.32
CA ALA A 428 -2.95 15.29 12.16
C ALA A 428 -3.42 16.72 11.86
N MET A 429 -3.41 17.11 10.58
CA MET A 429 -3.83 18.44 10.14
C MET A 429 -5.29 18.74 10.51
N ALA A 430 -6.18 17.74 10.38
CA ALA A 430 -7.60 17.86 10.72
C ALA A 430 -7.84 18.07 12.23
N ARG A 431 -6.88 17.71 13.08
CA ARG A 431 -6.89 17.94 14.53
C ARG A 431 -6.12 19.20 14.93
N GLY A 432 -5.64 19.99 13.97
CA GLY A 432 -4.84 21.17 14.24
C GLY A 432 -3.43 20.85 14.76
N ILE A 433 -2.96 19.61 14.64
CA ILE A 433 -1.61 19.21 15.05
C ILE A 433 -0.63 19.69 13.97
N PRO A 434 0.41 20.49 14.33
CA PRO A 434 1.43 20.90 13.38
C PRO A 434 2.17 19.71 12.79
N VAL A 435 2.48 19.79 11.51
CA VAL A 435 3.19 18.75 10.76
C VAL A 435 4.60 19.21 10.44
N VAL A 436 5.58 18.39 10.81
CA VAL A 436 6.97 18.51 10.37
C VAL A 436 7.26 17.42 9.34
N ALA A 437 7.82 17.78 8.20
CA ALA A 437 8.02 16.84 7.09
C ALA A 437 9.37 17.03 6.41
N SER A 438 9.94 15.94 5.90
CA SER A 438 11.07 16.04 4.98
C SER A 438 10.69 16.86 3.74
N ASP A 439 11.61 17.67 3.26
CA ASP A 439 11.41 18.51 2.08
C ASP A 439 11.46 17.66 0.79
N LEU A 440 10.33 17.02 0.49
CA LEU A 440 10.15 16.16 -0.69
C LEU A 440 8.94 16.63 -1.50
N PRO A 441 9.00 16.59 -2.85
CA PRO A 441 7.91 17.08 -3.70
C PRO A 441 6.55 16.48 -3.37
N ALA A 442 6.48 15.17 -3.13
CA ALA A 442 5.24 14.50 -2.76
C ALA A 442 4.70 14.94 -1.39
N LEU A 443 5.57 15.29 -0.43
CA LEU A 443 5.14 15.79 0.87
C LEU A 443 4.68 17.25 0.78
N ARG A 444 5.35 18.09 -0.01
CA ARG A 444 4.91 19.46 -0.25
C ARG A 444 3.52 19.50 -0.88
N GLU A 445 3.28 18.69 -1.92
CA GLU A 445 1.96 18.59 -2.54
C GLU A 445 0.91 18.02 -1.58
N ALA A 446 1.26 16.95 -0.85
CA ALA A 446 0.33 16.27 0.07
C ALA A 446 -0.12 17.17 1.23
N THR A 447 0.75 18.03 1.74
CA THR A 447 0.45 18.95 2.85
C THR A 447 0.02 20.35 2.39
N GLY A 448 -0.10 20.56 1.06
CA GLY A 448 -0.44 21.88 0.51
C GLY A 448 0.59 22.97 0.80
N GLY A 449 1.85 22.58 1.05
CA GLY A 449 2.91 23.52 1.44
C GLY A 449 2.82 24.01 2.90
N LEU A 450 1.89 23.48 3.71
CA LEU A 450 1.54 23.99 5.04
C LEU A 450 2.20 23.21 6.20
N ALA A 451 3.15 22.31 5.92
CA ALA A 451 4.02 21.73 6.94
C ALA A 451 5.27 22.59 7.17
N SER A 452 5.96 22.37 8.28
CA SER A 452 7.32 22.84 8.49
C SER A 452 8.29 21.83 7.87
N TYR A 453 9.20 22.28 7.01
CA TYR A 453 10.05 21.37 6.22
C TYR A 453 11.50 21.41 6.66
N PHE A 454 12.14 20.25 6.60
CA PHE A 454 13.58 20.08 6.81
C PHE A 454 14.20 19.22 5.69
N PRO A 455 15.50 19.38 5.37
CA PRO A 455 16.18 18.55 4.38
C PRO A 455 16.11 17.06 4.71
N ALA A 456 15.68 16.23 3.74
CA ALA A 456 15.51 14.79 3.96
C ALA A 456 16.84 14.13 4.42
N GLY A 457 16.80 13.41 5.54
CA GLY A 457 17.96 12.73 6.11
C GLY A 457 18.76 13.55 7.11
N ASP A 458 18.46 14.82 7.32
CA ASP A 458 19.21 15.70 8.21
C ASP A 458 18.57 15.79 9.60
N ALA A 459 19.12 15.02 10.56
CA ALA A 459 18.65 15.01 11.94
C ALA A 459 18.90 16.34 12.68
N ASN A 460 19.96 17.09 12.33
CA ASN A 460 20.24 18.40 12.93
C ASN A 460 19.17 19.43 12.54
N GLN A 461 18.82 19.46 11.25
CA GLN A 461 17.77 20.37 10.78
C GLN A 461 16.39 19.94 11.27
N LEU A 462 16.12 18.63 11.39
CA LEU A 462 14.89 18.14 12.02
C LEU A 462 14.79 18.61 13.46
N SER A 463 15.86 18.47 14.28
CA SER A 463 15.88 18.95 15.67
C SER A 463 15.62 20.47 15.77
N ARG A 464 16.23 21.27 14.91
CA ARG A 464 15.97 22.73 14.83
C ARG A 464 14.51 23.02 14.48
N CYS A 465 13.98 22.33 13.45
CA CYS A 465 12.60 22.49 13.02
C CYS A 465 11.60 22.14 14.14
N LEU A 466 11.84 21.04 14.89
CA LEU A 466 11.02 20.66 16.04
C LEU A 466 11.02 21.76 17.12
N ASN A 467 12.19 22.33 17.45
CA ASN A 467 12.29 23.44 18.40
C ASN A 467 11.56 24.72 17.92
N GLU A 468 11.59 25.04 16.63
CA GLU A 468 10.87 26.18 16.08
C GLU A 468 9.36 25.97 16.13
N VAL A 469 8.88 24.78 15.78
CA VAL A 469 7.47 24.42 15.85
C VAL A 469 6.97 24.46 17.30
N ALA A 470 7.75 23.96 18.25
CA ALA A 470 7.43 24.00 19.68
C ALA A 470 7.33 25.44 20.22
N ARG A 471 8.02 26.40 19.60
CA ARG A 471 7.91 27.83 19.91
C ARG A 471 6.78 28.58 19.17
N GLY A 472 5.87 27.82 18.52
CA GLY A 472 4.73 28.34 17.79
C GLY A 472 5.00 28.76 16.34
N LYS A 473 6.18 28.52 15.80
CA LYS A 473 6.50 28.82 14.39
C LYS A 473 5.95 27.72 13.46
N HIS A 474 4.65 27.66 13.26
CA HIS A 474 3.99 26.66 12.42
C HIS A 474 2.71 27.20 11.78
N GLN A 475 2.18 26.46 10.78
CA GLN A 475 0.98 26.82 10.03
C GLN A 475 -0.22 25.90 10.33
N ALA A 476 -0.31 25.33 11.55
CA ALA A 476 -1.33 24.32 11.90
C ALA A 476 -2.77 24.81 11.68
N ARG A 477 -3.07 26.11 11.97
CA ARG A 477 -4.39 26.70 11.72
C ARG A 477 -4.72 26.74 10.22
N SER A 478 -3.78 27.18 9.39
CA SER A 478 -3.97 27.21 7.93
C SER A 478 -4.12 25.80 7.36
N ALA A 479 -3.33 24.85 7.88
CA ALA A 479 -3.39 23.43 7.53
C ALA A 479 -4.74 22.81 7.89
N LEU A 480 -5.30 23.12 9.07
CA LEU A 480 -6.63 22.70 9.49
C LEU A 480 -7.71 23.21 8.52
N LEU A 481 -7.68 24.50 8.18
CA LEU A 481 -8.65 25.10 7.24
C LEU A 481 -8.54 24.48 5.85
N TRP A 482 -7.31 24.27 5.37
CA TRP A 482 -7.05 23.67 4.07
C TRP A 482 -7.54 22.21 4.01
N VAL A 483 -7.30 21.40 5.05
CA VAL A 483 -7.72 19.99 5.05
C VAL A 483 -9.22 19.83 5.14
N LYS A 484 -9.93 20.74 5.84
CA LYS A 484 -11.41 20.76 5.91
C LYS A 484 -12.05 20.98 4.53
N GLN A 485 -11.39 21.70 3.64
CA GLN A 485 -11.86 21.91 2.28
C GLN A 485 -11.48 20.74 1.35
N ARG A 486 -10.59 19.86 1.79
CA ARG A 486 -10.07 18.74 1.01
C ARG A 486 -10.83 17.44 1.29
N THR A 487 -12.15 17.50 1.17
CA THR A 487 -13.02 16.31 1.28
C THR A 487 -13.02 15.52 -0.03
N TRP A 488 -13.42 14.24 0.04
CA TRP A 488 -13.51 13.39 -1.15
C TRP A 488 -14.47 13.94 -2.19
N THR A 489 -15.55 14.59 -1.77
CA THR A 489 -16.49 15.27 -2.67
C THR A 489 -15.82 16.40 -3.43
N ASN A 490 -15.08 17.26 -2.72
CA ASN A 490 -14.43 18.42 -3.32
C ASN A 490 -13.30 18.04 -4.28
N VAL A 491 -12.48 17.02 -3.94
CA VAL A 491 -11.36 16.60 -4.79
C VAL A 491 -11.81 15.68 -5.92
N GLY A 492 -12.98 15.07 -5.83
CA GLY A 492 -13.46 14.05 -6.76
C GLY A 492 -14.08 14.59 -8.04
N GLY A 493 -14.37 15.90 -8.12
CA GLY A 493 -15.07 16.49 -9.25
C GLY A 493 -14.42 16.18 -10.60
N ALA A 494 -13.09 16.35 -10.71
CA ALA A 494 -12.35 16.07 -11.94
C ALA A 494 -12.49 14.59 -12.39
N LEU A 495 -12.42 13.64 -11.45
CA LEU A 495 -12.64 12.23 -11.79
C LEU A 495 -14.02 11.99 -12.39
N ILE A 496 -15.05 12.55 -11.72
CA ILE A 496 -16.45 12.35 -12.17
C ILE A 496 -16.68 12.99 -13.54
N SER A 497 -16.26 14.25 -13.74
CA SER A 497 -16.47 14.98 -14.99
C SER A 497 -15.67 14.42 -16.17
N ASP A 498 -14.51 13.84 -15.91
CA ASP A 498 -13.63 13.35 -16.98
C ASP A 498 -13.98 11.94 -17.43
N VAL A 499 -14.56 11.12 -16.55
CA VAL A 499 -14.85 9.71 -16.84
C VAL A 499 -16.33 9.50 -17.18
N TRP A 500 -17.26 10.24 -16.55
CA TRP A 500 -18.69 10.04 -16.74
C TRP A 500 -19.40 11.28 -17.32
N THR A 501 -20.43 11.03 -18.10
CA THR A 501 -21.42 12.06 -18.52
C THR A 501 -22.58 12.11 -17.53
N GLU A 502 -23.32 13.17 -17.56
CA GLU A 502 -24.58 13.30 -16.84
C GLU A 502 -25.65 12.31 -17.30
#